data_acfc89847e5ca9b7ae075d02261962e6
#
_entry.id   acfc89847e5ca9b7ae075d02261962e6
#
_cell.length_a   1.000
_cell.length_b   1.000
_cell.length_c   1.000
_cell.angle_alpha   90.00
_cell.angle_beta   90.00
_cell.angle_gamma   90.00
#
_symmetry.space_group_name_H-M   'P 1'
#
loop_
_entity.id
_entity.type
_entity.pdbx_description
1 polymer ?
#
loop_
_entity_poly.entity_id
_entity_poly.type
_entity_poly.pdbx_seq_one_letter_code
_entity_poly.pdbx_strand_id
1 'polypeptide(L)'
;GRPMVEQLMNLDLKRAYDQSILWAEEHKAFSVDMLKSLSALVMKNTGSLYSTLQGDFDSSKGDLRLVGVTAGSGGRSYMNYLKVPSRLTDFCNAINQRREILMQHPNDIDAYLLSFDAHNILVAIHPWVDGNGRMSRLIMNHLQFEFGLVPSKVITEDKAAYIEALNASREEESMLPFQCFMLNEHTKNLRAEIVE
;
A
#
# COMPACT_ATOMS: atom_id res chain seq x y z
N GLY A 1 -14.51 -13.25 18.71
CA GLY A 1 -13.88 -12.23 19.54
C GLY A 1 -12.71 -11.57 18.81
N ARG A 2 -12.12 -10.55 19.42
CA ARG A 2 -10.99 -9.79 18.84
C ARG A 2 -9.81 -10.69 18.45
N PRO A 3 -9.38 -11.69 19.27
CA PRO A 3 -8.30 -12.59 18.85
C PRO A 3 -8.60 -13.38 17.60
N MET A 4 -9.85 -13.77 17.37
CA MET A 4 -10.28 -14.48 16.15
C MET A 4 -10.17 -13.56 14.94
N VAL A 5 -10.62 -12.31 15.03
CA VAL A 5 -10.54 -11.34 13.95
C VAL A 5 -9.07 -11.06 13.58
N GLU A 6 -8.21 -10.88 14.57
CA GLU A 6 -6.77 -10.67 14.35
C GLU A 6 -6.12 -11.87 13.65
N GLN A 7 -6.48 -13.09 14.05
CA GLN A 7 -5.98 -14.31 13.40
C GLN A 7 -6.43 -14.40 11.94
N LEU A 8 -7.69 -14.06 11.65
CA LEU A 8 -8.21 -14.05 10.28
C LEU A 8 -7.54 -12.97 9.44
N MET A 9 -7.31 -11.77 9.99
CA MET A 9 -6.59 -10.70 9.32
C MET A 9 -5.16 -11.13 8.96
N ASN A 10 -4.46 -11.79 9.89
CA ASN A 10 -3.10 -12.27 9.67
C ASN A 10 -3.05 -13.37 8.61
N LEU A 11 -4.01 -14.29 8.63
CA LEU A 11 -4.13 -15.35 7.62
C LEU A 11 -4.39 -14.77 6.23
N ASP A 12 -5.31 -13.84 6.11
CA ASP A 12 -5.63 -13.16 4.86
C ASP A 12 -4.41 -12.41 4.33
N LEU A 13 -3.72 -11.68 5.20
CA LEU A 13 -2.53 -10.91 4.81
C LEU A 13 -1.41 -11.83 4.32
N LYS A 14 -1.20 -12.96 4.99
CA LYS A 14 -0.22 -13.95 4.55
C LYS A 14 -0.53 -14.47 3.13
N ARG A 15 -1.79 -14.80 2.86
CA ARG A 15 -2.22 -15.26 1.53
C ARG A 15 -2.02 -14.18 0.46
N ALA A 16 -2.31 -12.94 0.81
CA ALA A 16 -2.09 -11.81 -0.10
C ALA A 16 -0.59 -11.62 -0.39
N TYR A 17 0.27 -11.74 0.60
CA TYR A 17 1.73 -11.70 0.41
C TYR A 17 2.23 -12.85 -0.46
N ASP A 18 1.75 -14.06 -0.25
CA ASP A 18 2.13 -15.22 -1.06
C ASP A 18 1.80 -14.99 -2.55
N GLN A 19 0.61 -14.48 -2.84
CA GLN A 19 0.21 -14.13 -4.21
C GLN A 19 1.06 -12.98 -4.77
N SER A 20 1.31 -11.98 -3.97
CA SER A 20 2.12 -10.81 -4.33
C SER A 20 3.54 -11.23 -4.73
N ILE A 21 4.18 -12.10 -3.95
CA ILE A 21 5.52 -12.61 -4.23
C ILE A 21 5.55 -13.34 -5.56
N LEU A 22 4.58 -14.21 -5.84
CA LEU A 22 4.49 -14.92 -7.12
C LEU A 22 4.40 -13.94 -8.30
N TRP A 23 3.54 -12.93 -8.20
CA TRP A 23 3.40 -11.92 -9.26
C TRP A 23 4.65 -11.04 -9.39
N ALA A 24 5.35 -10.76 -8.29
CA ALA A 24 6.61 -10.03 -8.33
C ALA A 24 7.70 -10.84 -9.06
N GLU A 25 7.80 -12.14 -8.80
CA GLU A 25 8.72 -13.03 -9.48
C GLU A 25 8.43 -13.12 -10.98
N GLU A 26 7.17 -13.09 -11.36
CA GLU A 26 6.72 -13.10 -12.76
C GLU A 26 6.85 -11.73 -13.44
N HIS A 27 7.24 -10.68 -12.72
CA HIS A 27 7.27 -9.31 -13.20
C HIS A 27 5.93 -8.84 -13.80
N LYS A 28 4.83 -9.25 -13.15
CA LYS A 28 3.48 -8.90 -13.60
C LYS A 28 3.29 -7.38 -13.63
N ALA A 29 2.79 -6.86 -14.74
CA ALA A 29 2.46 -5.44 -14.85
C ALA A 29 1.34 -5.05 -13.87
N PHE A 30 1.45 -3.86 -13.28
CA PHE A 30 0.42 -3.32 -12.41
C PHE A 30 -0.82 -2.97 -13.22
N SER A 31 -1.98 -3.32 -12.67
CA SER A 31 -3.29 -2.95 -13.19
C SER A 31 -4.26 -2.73 -12.03
N VAL A 32 -5.35 -2.04 -12.29
CA VAL A 32 -6.42 -1.86 -11.29
C VAL A 32 -6.97 -3.23 -10.86
N ASP A 33 -7.16 -4.16 -11.79
CA ASP A 33 -7.63 -5.50 -11.47
C ASP A 33 -6.67 -6.27 -10.56
N MET A 34 -5.35 -6.14 -10.77
CA MET A 34 -4.34 -6.72 -9.88
C MET A 34 -4.48 -6.18 -8.45
N LEU A 35 -4.62 -4.87 -8.31
CA LEU A 35 -4.78 -4.23 -6.99
C LEU A 35 -6.07 -4.66 -6.31
N LYS A 36 -7.18 -4.72 -7.05
CA LYS A 36 -8.46 -5.21 -6.54
C LYS A 36 -8.36 -6.68 -6.10
N SER A 37 -7.67 -7.50 -6.85
CA SER A 37 -7.47 -8.92 -6.51
C SER A 37 -6.67 -9.10 -5.22
N LEU A 38 -5.61 -8.31 -5.04
CA LEU A 38 -4.83 -8.32 -3.79
C LEU A 38 -5.66 -7.81 -2.61
N SER A 39 -6.44 -6.75 -2.79
CA SER A 39 -7.33 -6.24 -1.76
C SER A 39 -8.40 -7.27 -1.38
N ALA A 40 -8.94 -8.02 -2.34
CA ALA A 40 -9.87 -9.10 -2.08
C ALA A 40 -9.25 -10.18 -1.17
N LEU A 41 -7.98 -10.50 -1.36
CA LEU A 41 -7.27 -11.43 -0.48
C LEU A 41 -7.08 -10.85 0.92
N VAL A 42 -6.64 -9.59 1.01
CA VAL A 42 -6.43 -8.90 2.30
C VAL A 42 -7.72 -8.82 3.11
N MET A 43 -8.85 -8.61 2.46
CA MET A 43 -10.14 -8.36 3.10
C MET A 43 -11.08 -9.58 3.12
N LYS A 44 -10.62 -10.73 2.69
CA LYS A 44 -11.46 -11.92 2.45
C LYS A 44 -12.38 -12.26 3.63
N ASN A 45 -11.84 -12.30 4.85
CA ASN A 45 -12.59 -12.70 6.04
C ASN A 45 -13.08 -11.53 6.90
N THR A 46 -12.69 -10.29 6.58
CA THR A 46 -13.01 -9.12 7.40
C THR A 46 -13.73 -8.02 6.62
N GLY A 47 -13.88 -8.16 5.31
CA GLY A 47 -14.65 -7.24 4.48
C GLY A 47 -16.14 -7.41 4.60
N SER A 48 -16.89 -6.48 4.02
CA SER A 48 -18.35 -6.43 4.07
C SER A 48 -18.95 -5.89 2.78
N LEU A 49 -20.21 -6.22 2.56
CA LEU A 49 -21.04 -5.61 1.50
C LEU A 49 -21.63 -4.30 2.03
N TYR A 50 -21.50 -3.24 1.23
CA TYR A 50 -22.07 -1.92 1.51
C TYR A 50 -23.11 -1.57 0.44
N SER A 51 -24.27 -1.13 0.88
CA SER A 51 -25.32 -0.64 -0.02
C SER A 51 -25.46 0.86 0.15
N THR A 52 -25.27 1.60 -0.95
CA THR A 52 -25.31 3.07 -0.96
C THR A 52 -26.21 3.58 -2.07
N LEU A 53 -26.51 4.88 -2.02
CA LEU A 53 -27.27 5.54 -3.10
C LEU A 53 -26.54 5.49 -4.44
N GLN A 54 -25.21 5.36 -4.42
CA GLN A 54 -24.37 5.27 -5.60
C GLN A 54 -24.16 3.84 -6.11
N GLY A 55 -24.76 2.86 -5.43
CA GLY A 55 -24.65 1.43 -5.75
C GLY A 55 -24.06 0.62 -4.61
N ASP A 56 -23.93 -0.68 -4.86
CA ASP A 56 -23.36 -1.62 -3.91
C ASP A 56 -21.87 -1.82 -4.20
N PHE A 57 -21.08 -2.03 -3.14
CA PHE A 57 -19.69 -2.45 -3.26
C PHE A 57 -19.32 -3.37 -2.09
N ASP A 58 -18.50 -4.37 -2.38
CA ASP A 58 -18.11 -5.40 -1.42
C ASP A 58 -16.59 -5.35 -1.19
N SER A 59 -16.18 -4.89 0.00
CA SER A 59 -14.76 -4.77 0.32
C SER A 59 -14.06 -6.13 0.40
N SER A 60 -14.77 -7.21 0.70
CA SER A 60 -14.21 -8.56 0.69
C SER A 60 -13.90 -9.08 -0.71
N LYS A 61 -14.41 -8.43 -1.74
CA LYS A 61 -14.15 -8.74 -3.16
C LYS A 61 -13.18 -7.76 -3.81
N GLY A 62 -12.61 -6.85 -3.03
CA GLY A 62 -11.68 -5.85 -3.54
C GLY A 62 -12.33 -4.66 -4.24
N ASP A 63 -13.65 -4.50 -4.14
CA ASP A 63 -14.36 -3.40 -4.77
C ASP A 63 -13.88 -2.05 -4.24
N LEU A 64 -13.75 -1.09 -5.15
CA LEU A 64 -13.41 0.28 -4.81
C LEU A 64 -14.58 0.94 -4.09
N ARG A 65 -14.28 1.81 -3.14
CA ARG A 65 -15.30 2.52 -2.37
C ARG A 65 -16.19 3.42 -3.25
N LEU A 66 -17.45 3.48 -2.91
CA LEU A 66 -18.44 4.41 -3.50
C LEU A 66 -18.89 5.45 -2.47
N VAL A 67 -18.09 5.69 -1.45
CA VAL A 67 -18.35 6.63 -0.34
C VAL A 67 -17.09 7.43 -0.03
N GLY A 68 -17.30 8.60 0.59
CA GLY A 68 -16.21 9.37 1.18
C GLY A 68 -15.65 8.69 2.43
N VAL A 69 -14.36 8.86 2.69
CA VAL A 69 -13.69 8.36 3.88
C VAL A 69 -12.78 9.44 4.46
N THR A 70 -12.55 9.37 5.76
CA THR A 70 -11.70 10.33 6.48
C THR A 70 -10.62 9.61 7.28
N ALA A 71 -9.53 10.32 7.56
CA ALA A 71 -8.44 9.83 8.40
C ALA A 71 -8.85 9.91 9.87
N GLY A 72 -9.47 8.84 10.40
CA GLY A 72 -9.94 8.79 11.77
C GLY A 72 -11.10 9.74 12.06
N SER A 73 -11.45 9.88 13.34
CA SER A 73 -12.53 10.75 13.79
C SER A 73 -12.10 12.23 13.70
N GLY A 74 -12.80 13.03 12.88
CA GLY A 74 -12.50 14.45 12.69
C GLY A 74 -11.27 14.74 11.83
N GLY A 75 -10.70 13.72 11.19
CA GLY A 75 -9.54 13.87 10.28
C GLY A 75 -9.91 14.47 8.93
N ARG A 76 -8.87 14.75 8.12
CA ARG A 76 -9.05 15.25 6.75
C ARG A 76 -9.66 14.17 5.86
N SER A 77 -10.53 14.61 4.95
CA SER A 77 -11.11 13.72 3.94
C SER A 77 -10.03 13.27 2.94
N TYR A 78 -10.13 12.01 2.54
CA TYR A 78 -9.37 11.50 1.41
C TYR A 78 -10.03 11.92 0.10
N MET A 79 -9.40 11.55 -1.02
CA MET A 79 -9.88 11.85 -2.36
C MET A 79 -11.35 11.49 -2.54
N ASN A 80 -12.11 12.30 -3.29
CA ASN A 80 -13.47 11.98 -3.66
C ASN A 80 -13.50 10.63 -4.39
N TYR A 81 -14.45 9.77 -4.02
CA TYR A 81 -14.56 8.41 -4.57
C TYR A 81 -14.75 8.40 -6.10
N LEU A 82 -15.34 9.43 -6.68
CA LEU A 82 -15.52 9.55 -8.13
C LEU A 82 -14.18 9.65 -8.88
N LYS A 83 -13.15 10.16 -8.23
CA LYS A 83 -11.80 10.30 -8.82
C LYS A 83 -10.94 9.04 -8.66
N VAL A 84 -11.32 8.13 -7.76
CA VAL A 84 -10.50 6.97 -7.42
C VAL A 84 -10.17 6.09 -8.63
N PRO A 85 -11.12 5.67 -9.49
CA PRO A 85 -10.81 4.80 -10.62
C PRO A 85 -9.74 5.37 -11.55
N SER A 86 -9.90 6.63 -11.96
CA SER A 86 -8.93 7.27 -12.88
C SER A 86 -7.57 7.48 -12.23
N ARG A 87 -7.54 7.89 -10.97
CA ARG A 87 -6.27 8.06 -10.23
C ARG A 87 -5.54 6.74 -10.01
N LEU A 88 -6.29 5.68 -9.78
CA LEU A 88 -5.70 4.34 -9.60
C LEU A 88 -5.12 3.83 -10.93
N THR A 89 -5.77 4.10 -12.06
CA THR A 89 -5.24 3.81 -13.39
C THR A 89 -3.95 4.59 -13.66
N ASP A 90 -3.95 5.90 -13.37
CA ASP A 90 -2.76 6.74 -13.50
C ASP A 90 -1.60 6.23 -12.62
N PHE A 91 -1.92 5.83 -11.41
CA PHE A 91 -0.95 5.22 -10.49
C PHE A 91 -0.30 3.97 -11.11
N CYS A 92 -1.11 3.03 -11.60
CA CYS A 92 -0.59 1.81 -12.22
C CYS A 92 0.31 2.11 -13.43
N ASN A 93 -0.09 3.04 -14.27
CA ASN A 93 0.68 3.43 -15.44
C ASN A 93 2.03 4.06 -15.04
N ALA A 94 2.02 4.96 -14.06
CA ALA A 94 3.23 5.61 -13.57
C ALA A 94 4.20 4.61 -12.93
N ILE A 95 3.69 3.69 -12.12
CA ILE A 95 4.51 2.64 -11.50
C ILE A 95 5.11 1.73 -12.59
N ASN A 96 4.34 1.31 -13.57
CA ASN A 96 4.83 0.47 -14.65
C ASN A 96 5.96 1.15 -15.46
N GLN A 97 5.84 2.45 -15.73
CA GLN A 97 6.89 3.20 -16.43
C GLN A 97 8.21 3.21 -15.65
N ARG A 98 8.13 3.48 -14.34
CA ARG A 98 9.33 3.46 -13.47
C ARG A 98 9.91 2.06 -13.33
N ARG A 99 9.07 1.02 -13.28
CA ARG A 99 9.52 -0.37 -13.25
C ARG A 99 10.31 -0.74 -14.50
N GLU A 100 9.84 -0.34 -15.68
CA GLU A 100 10.55 -0.60 -16.95
C GLU A 100 11.93 0.04 -16.96
N ILE A 101 12.05 1.28 -16.49
CA ILE A 101 13.34 1.97 -16.40
C ILE A 101 14.29 1.21 -15.47
N LEU A 102 13.80 0.76 -14.32
CA LEU A 102 14.59 -0.01 -13.35
C LEU A 102 15.01 -1.39 -13.87
N MET A 103 14.17 -2.04 -14.68
CA MET A 103 14.55 -3.30 -15.32
C MET A 103 15.70 -3.13 -16.34
N GLN A 104 15.73 -2.01 -17.04
CA GLN A 104 16.80 -1.69 -18.00
C GLN A 104 18.05 -1.12 -17.31
N HIS A 105 17.88 -0.35 -16.25
CA HIS A 105 18.94 0.33 -15.52
C HIS A 105 18.76 0.08 -14.01
N PRO A 106 19.15 -1.10 -13.51
CA PRO A 106 18.98 -1.44 -12.09
C PRO A 106 19.71 -0.47 -11.16
N ASN A 107 19.00 0.00 -10.14
CA ASN A 107 19.54 0.88 -9.11
C ASN A 107 18.73 0.67 -7.82
N ASP A 108 19.37 0.19 -6.78
CA ASP A 108 18.69 -0.18 -5.52
C ASP A 108 18.06 1.02 -4.82
N ILE A 109 18.73 2.18 -4.82
CA ILE A 109 18.18 3.39 -4.19
C ILE A 109 16.91 3.83 -4.94
N ASP A 110 16.96 3.89 -6.26
CA ASP A 110 15.78 4.25 -7.06
C ASP A 110 14.65 3.25 -6.90
N ALA A 111 14.95 1.96 -6.75
CA ALA A 111 13.95 0.93 -6.52
C ALA A 111 13.29 1.10 -5.12
N TYR A 112 14.07 1.41 -4.08
CA TYR A 112 13.50 1.75 -2.78
C TYR A 112 12.62 3.00 -2.86
N LEU A 113 13.08 4.06 -3.53
CA LEU A 113 12.29 5.28 -3.67
C LEU A 113 10.98 5.02 -4.43
N LEU A 114 11.00 4.20 -5.48
CA LEU A 114 9.78 3.77 -6.17
C LEU A 114 8.81 3.09 -5.19
N SER A 115 9.30 2.17 -4.37
CA SER A 115 8.47 1.44 -3.43
C SER A 115 7.84 2.35 -2.38
N PHE A 116 8.59 3.32 -1.86
CA PHE A 116 8.09 4.30 -0.89
C PHE A 116 7.07 5.25 -1.53
N ASP A 117 7.34 5.71 -2.75
CA ASP A 117 6.40 6.58 -3.49
C ASP A 117 5.09 5.84 -3.79
N ALA A 118 5.16 4.58 -4.19
CA ALA A 118 3.98 3.75 -4.42
C ALA A 118 3.11 3.65 -3.16
N HIS A 119 3.74 3.41 -2.01
CA HIS A 119 3.06 3.40 -0.72
C HIS A 119 2.36 4.73 -0.45
N ASN A 120 3.08 5.83 -0.58
CA ASN A 120 2.59 7.17 -0.30
C ASN A 120 1.41 7.54 -1.20
N ILE A 121 1.53 7.32 -2.51
CA ILE A 121 0.48 7.63 -3.48
C ILE A 121 -0.77 6.78 -3.21
N LEU A 122 -0.61 5.49 -2.95
CA LEU A 122 -1.74 4.61 -2.70
C LEU A 122 -2.51 4.97 -1.42
N VAL A 123 -1.80 5.35 -0.35
CA VAL A 123 -2.43 5.89 0.87
C VAL A 123 -3.21 7.16 0.54
N ALA A 124 -2.67 8.06 -0.29
CA ALA A 124 -3.33 9.31 -0.65
C ALA A 124 -4.60 9.08 -1.47
N ILE A 125 -4.61 8.13 -2.39
CA ILE A 125 -5.80 7.75 -3.16
C ILE A 125 -6.84 7.11 -2.25
N HIS A 126 -6.39 6.27 -1.33
CA HIS A 126 -7.27 5.56 -0.38
C HIS A 126 -8.41 4.84 -1.11
N PRO A 127 -8.11 3.86 -1.99
CA PRO A 127 -9.08 3.32 -2.94
C PRO A 127 -10.24 2.56 -2.31
N TRP A 128 -10.03 1.99 -1.13
CA TRP A 128 -10.98 1.09 -0.48
C TRP A 128 -11.57 1.72 0.77
N VAL A 129 -12.66 1.14 1.25
CA VAL A 129 -13.29 1.58 2.51
C VAL A 129 -12.47 1.17 3.72
N ASP A 130 -11.67 0.11 3.62
CA ASP A 130 -10.81 -0.43 4.67
C ASP A 130 -9.64 -1.19 4.04
N GLY A 131 -8.59 -1.43 4.82
CA GLY A 131 -7.42 -2.18 4.38
C GLY A 131 -6.40 -1.37 3.58
N ASN A 132 -6.55 -0.05 3.46
CA ASN A 132 -5.65 0.79 2.65
C ASN A 132 -4.20 0.78 3.17
N GLY A 133 -4.00 0.82 4.48
CA GLY A 133 -2.66 0.76 5.07
C GLY A 133 -1.97 -0.57 4.78
N ARG A 134 -2.68 -1.68 4.96
CA ARG A 134 -2.16 -3.03 4.66
C ARG A 134 -1.82 -3.17 3.18
N MET A 135 -2.70 -2.69 2.30
CA MET A 135 -2.44 -2.71 0.86
C MET A 135 -1.25 -1.83 0.46
N SER A 136 -1.12 -0.65 1.03
CA SER A 136 0.00 0.25 0.73
C SER A 136 1.35 -0.36 1.14
N ARG A 137 1.40 -1.00 2.31
CA ARG A 137 2.60 -1.72 2.75
C ARG A 137 2.87 -2.97 1.89
N LEU A 138 1.83 -3.70 1.51
CA LEU A 138 1.95 -4.85 0.62
C LEU A 138 2.55 -4.45 -0.74
N ILE A 139 2.05 -3.38 -1.35
CA ILE A 139 2.55 -2.90 -2.64
C ILE A 139 3.99 -2.39 -2.53
N MET A 140 4.34 -1.70 -1.44
CA MET A 140 5.72 -1.32 -1.16
C MET A 140 6.64 -2.55 -1.13
N ASN A 141 6.27 -3.56 -0.36
CA ASN A 141 7.06 -4.80 -0.26
C ASN A 141 7.06 -5.58 -1.57
N HIS A 142 5.94 -5.62 -2.32
CA HIS A 142 5.86 -6.23 -3.65
C HIS A 142 6.94 -5.69 -4.59
N LEU A 143 7.08 -4.38 -4.67
CA LEU A 143 8.09 -3.75 -5.50
C LEU A 143 9.51 -4.06 -5.01
N GLN A 144 9.71 -4.11 -3.70
CA GLN A 144 11.00 -4.51 -3.12
C GLN A 144 11.34 -5.97 -3.46
N PHE A 145 10.39 -6.88 -3.37
CA PHE A 145 10.58 -8.28 -3.80
C PHE A 145 10.90 -8.38 -5.29
N GLU A 146 10.18 -7.64 -6.13
CA GLU A 146 10.39 -7.66 -7.57
C GLU A 146 11.84 -7.30 -7.95
N PHE A 147 12.43 -6.34 -7.26
CA PHE A 147 13.79 -5.87 -7.52
C PHE A 147 14.86 -6.51 -6.62
N GLY A 148 14.52 -7.59 -5.93
CA GLY A 148 15.47 -8.36 -5.12
C GLY A 148 15.99 -7.62 -3.89
N LEU A 149 15.22 -6.68 -3.36
CA LEU A 149 15.59 -5.86 -2.20
C LEU A 149 15.12 -6.50 -0.89
N VAL A 150 15.82 -6.19 0.20
CA VAL A 150 15.35 -6.52 1.55
C VAL A 150 14.09 -5.70 1.84
N PRO A 151 12.98 -6.35 2.23
CA PRO A 151 11.73 -5.63 2.46
C PRO A 151 11.82 -4.69 3.66
N SER A 152 11.24 -3.50 3.52
CA SER A 152 11.14 -2.50 4.58
C SER A 152 9.95 -2.80 5.48
N LYS A 153 10.12 -2.45 6.76
CA LYS A 153 9.06 -2.53 7.77
C LYS A 153 9.09 -1.28 8.64
N VAL A 154 7.97 -1.02 9.32
CA VAL A 154 7.88 0.01 10.36
C VAL A 154 7.61 -0.69 11.67
N ILE A 155 8.51 -0.56 12.63
CA ILE A 155 8.32 -1.17 13.94
C ILE A 155 7.26 -0.39 14.73
N THR A 156 6.62 -1.08 15.68
CA THR A 156 5.49 -0.54 16.44
C THR A 156 5.82 0.79 17.13
N GLU A 157 7.03 0.91 17.68
CA GLU A 157 7.51 2.10 18.39
C GLU A 157 7.60 3.32 17.48
N ASP A 158 7.78 3.13 16.18
CA ASP A 158 7.95 4.22 15.21
C ASP A 158 6.69 4.53 14.41
N LYS A 159 5.57 3.88 14.73
CA LYS A 159 4.32 4.03 14.00
C LYS A 159 3.78 5.46 14.01
N ALA A 160 3.90 6.17 15.13
CA ALA A 160 3.48 7.58 15.21
C ALA A 160 4.29 8.46 14.26
N ALA A 161 5.62 8.28 14.23
CA ALA A 161 6.49 9.01 13.31
C ALA A 161 6.23 8.67 11.84
N TYR A 162 5.88 7.42 11.55
CA TYR A 162 5.46 6.97 10.22
C TYR A 162 4.20 7.72 9.74
N ILE A 163 3.18 7.84 10.59
CA ILE A 163 1.95 8.57 10.28
C ILE A 163 2.25 10.07 10.09
N GLU A 164 3.09 10.67 10.94
CA GLU A 164 3.52 12.07 10.79
C GLU A 164 4.23 12.32 9.46
N ALA A 165 5.08 11.40 9.01
CA ALA A 165 5.78 11.50 7.73
C ALA A 165 4.82 11.45 6.54
N LEU A 166 3.80 10.58 6.59
CA LEU A 166 2.74 10.52 5.58
C LEU A 166 1.95 11.83 5.54
N ASN A 167 1.58 12.36 6.69
CA ASN A 167 0.86 13.62 6.80
C ASN A 167 1.71 14.80 6.28
N ALA A 168 2.99 14.85 6.61
CA ALA A 168 3.89 15.89 6.13
C ALA A 168 4.02 15.85 4.60
N SER A 169 4.17 14.66 4.00
CA SER A 169 4.19 14.50 2.55
C SER A 169 2.91 15.01 1.90
N ARG A 170 1.76 14.73 2.52
CA ARG A 170 0.47 15.19 2.02
C ARG A 170 0.34 16.73 2.11
N GLU A 171 0.70 17.33 3.24
CA GLU A 171 0.60 18.76 3.47
C GLU A 171 1.56 19.56 2.60
N GLU A 172 2.78 19.07 2.43
CA GLU A 172 3.82 19.72 1.62
C GLU A 172 3.70 19.40 0.13
N GLU A 173 2.80 18.48 -0.24
CA GLU A 173 2.69 17.96 -1.60
C GLU A 173 4.04 17.48 -2.15
N SER A 174 4.79 16.75 -1.31
CA SER A 174 6.15 16.29 -1.60
C SER A 174 6.34 14.84 -1.17
N MET A 175 7.07 14.07 -1.96
CA MET A 175 7.46 12.70 -1.61
C MET A 175 8.58 12.67 -0.57
N LEU A 176 9.32 13.77 -0.39
CA LEU A 176 10.53 13.82 0.44
C LEU A 176 10.32 13.44 1.90
N PRO A 177 9.32 13.97 2.64
CA PRO A 177 9.17 13.63 4.05
C PRO A 177 9.02 12.12 4.28
N PHE A 178 8.20 11.46 3.49
CA PHE A 178 8.00 10.02 3.61
C PHE A 178 9.21 9.22 3.14
N GLN A 179 9.85 9.62 2.05
CA GLN A 179 11.09 9.01 1.57
C GLN A 179 12.19 9.07 2.63
N CYS A 180 12.40 10.23 3.24
CA CYS A 180 13.41 10.40 4.29
C CYS A 180 13.12 9.53 5.51
N PHE A 181 11.87 9.50 5.95
CA PHE A 181 11.46 8.65 7.07
C PHE A 181 11.75 7.17 6.75
N MET A 182 11.31 6.69 5.59
CA MET A 182 11.46 5.26 5.26
C MET A 182 12.92 4.84 5.04
N LEU A 183 13.75 5.70 4.45
CA LEU A 183 15.17 5.42 4.31
C LEU A 183 15.86 5.31 5.68
N ASN A 184 15.54 6.21 6.60
CA ASN A 184 16.08 6.17 7.96
C ASN A 184 15.58 4.95 8.72
N GLU A 185 14.30 4.64 8.63
CA GLU A 185 13.68 3.48 9.27
C GLU A 185 14.28 2.17 8.75
N HIS A 186 14.39 2.05 7.43
CA HIS A 186 14.97 0.87 6.81
C HIS A 186 16.43 0.67 7.22
N THR A 187 17.24 1.73 7.21
CA THR A 187 18.65 1.69 7.64
C THR A 187 18.77 1.28 9.10
N LYS A 188 17.94 1.85 9.97
CA LYS A 188 17.91 1.51 11.39
C LYS A 188 17.57 0.04 11.61
N ASN A 189 16.55 -0.48 10.91
CA ASN A 189 16.12 -1.87 11.05
C ASN A 189 17.16 -2.85 10.51
N LEU A 190 17.85 -2.52 9.41
CA LEU A 190 18.95 -3.32 8.89
C LEU A 190 20.12 -3.39 9.87
N ARG A 191 20.48 -2.26 10.49
CA ARG A 191 21.56 -2.24 11.51
C ARG A 191 21.20 -3.08 12.73
N ALA A 192 19.95 -3.05 13.17
CA ALA A 192 19.49 -3.86 14.30
C ALA A 192 19.65 -5.36 14.00
N GLU A 193 19.32 -5.80 12.77
CA GLU A 193 19.47 -7.19 12.34
C GLU A 193 20.95 -7.66 12.29
N ILE A 194 21.88 -6.76 11.95
CA ILE A 194 23.32 -7.08 11.89
C ILE A 194 23.89 -7.29 13.30
N VAL A 195 23.38 -6.58 14.30
CA VAL A 195 23.89 -6.64 15.69
C VAL A 195 23.34 -7.85 16.45
N GLU A 196 22.22 -8.40 16.05
CA GLU A 196 21.64 -9.63 16.60
C GLU A 196 22.33 -10.87 16.02
#